data_0a02120aa37eb7861ea98e317cb90b63
#
_entry.id   0a02120aa37eb7861ea98e317cb90b63
#
_cell.length_a   1.000
_cell.length_b   1.000
_cell.length_c   1.000
_cell.angle_alpha   90.00
_cell.angle_beta   90.00
_cell.angle_gamma   90.00
#
_symmetry.space_group_name_H-M   'P 1'
#
loop_
_entity.id
_entity.type
_entity.pdbx_description
1 polymer ?
#
loop_
_entity_poly.entity_id
_entity_poly.type
_entity_poly.pdbx_seq_one_letter_code
_entity_poly.pdbx_strand_id
1 'polypeptide(L)'
;MSKKEHVSATPATMWLKQHKVPFEDGIYEYVEHGGTAQAAACFGVDEHNVVKTLIMQDEHEKPLVILMHGDREVSTKNLARQTNRKHIE
;
A
#
# COMPACT_ATOMS: atom_id res chain seq x y z
N MET A 1 -27.84 -6.90 -3.65
CA MET A 1 -27.34 -6.49 -3.63
C MET A 1 -26.48 -6.10 -3.95
N SER A 2 -26.44 -5.83 -3.94
CA SER A 2 -25.69 -5.24 -4.49
C SER A 2 -24.38 -4.89 -4.09
N LYS A 3 -23.83 -5.31 -3.22
CA LYS A 3 -22.58 -4.95 -2.89
C LYS A 3 -21.63 -5.20 -3.92
N LYS A 4 -21.91 -5.99 -4.83
CA LYS A 4 -21.00 -6.19 -5.85
C LYS A 4 -20.95 -5.01 -6.73
N GLU A 5 -21.92 -4.20 -6.73
CA GLU A 5 -21.79 -3.04 -7.46
C GLU A 5 -21.06 -2.05 -6.70
N HIS A 6 -20.62 -2.39 -5.55
CA HIS A 6 -19.94 -1.50 -4.68
C HIS A 6 -18.58 -1.18 -5.24
N VAL A 7 -18.35 0.03 -5.56
CA VAL A 7 -17.09 0.48 -6.07
C VAL A 7 -16.37 1.17 -4.94
N SER A 8 -15.08 0.89 -4.79
CA SER A 8 -14.29 1.50 -3.76
C SER A 8 -14.32 3.02 -3.91
N ALA A 9 -14.72 3.73 -2.86
CA ALA A 9 -14.80 5.19 -2.91
C ALA A 9 -13.87 5.77 -1.88
N THR A 10 -12.57 5.59 -2.09
CA THR A 10 -11.55 6.12 -1.21
C THR A 10 -11.00 7.41 -1.82
N PRO A 11 -10.29 8.22 -1.03
CA PRO A 11 -9.63 9.39 -1.59
C PRO A 11 -8.73 9.05 -2.77
N ALA A 12 -8.06 7.90 -2.71
CA ALA A 12 -7.17 7.51 -3.80
C ALA A 12 -7.93 7.20 -5.07
N THR A 13 -9.01 6.41 -4.99
CA THR A 13 -9.76 6.07 -6.18
C THR A 13 -10.48 7.29 -6.74
N MET A 14 -10.94 8.18 -5.87
CA MET A 14 -11.56 9.40 -6.33
C MET A 14 -10.57 10.32 -7.03
N TRP A 15 -9.35 10.39 -6.49
CA TRP A 15 -8.29 11.18 -7.13
C TRP A 15 -8.00 10.65 -8.53
N LEU A 16 -7.90 9.31 -8.65
CA LEU A 16 -7.62 8.70 -9.94
C LEU A 16 -8.71 9.00 -10.95
N LYS A 17 -9.97 8.94 -10.53
CA LYS A 17 -11.08 9.24 -11.42
C LYS A 17 -11.06 10.71 -11.84
N GLN A 18 -10.77 11.58 -10.89
CA GLN A 18 -10.72 13.00 -11.15
C GLN A 18 -9.65 13.37 -12.17
N HIS A 19 -8.53 12.66 -12.13
CA HIS A 19 -7.41 12.91 -13.05
C HIS A 19 -7.45 12.01 -14.26
N LYS A 20 -8.55 11.27 -14.45
CA LYS A 20 -8.76 10.43 -15.62
C LYS A 20 -7.66 9.40 -15.81
N VAL A 21 -7.18 8.84 -14.69
CA VAL A 21 -6.19 7.77 -14.73
C VAL A 21 -6.95 6.45 -14.82
N PRO A 22 -6.71 5.63 -15.84
CA PRO A 22 -7.40 4.35 -15.94
C PRO A 22 -6.93 3.38 -14.88
N PHE A 23 -7.86 2.67 -14.27
CA PHE A 23 -7.52 1.65 -13.28
C PHE A 23 -8.69 0.68 -13.17
N GLU A 24 -8.40 -0.50 -12.64
CA GLU A 24 -9.44 -1.47 -12.34
C GLU A 24 -9.69 -1.45 -10.85
N ASP A 25 -10.95 -1.42 -10.48
CA ASP A 25 -11.33 -1.46 -9.08
C ASP A 25 -11.61 -2.91 -8.71
N GLY A 26 -11.16 -3.32 -7.54
CA GLY A 26 -11.37 -4.69 -7.09
C GLY A 26 -11.58 -4.73 -5.59
N ILE A 27 -12.48 -5.62 -5.18
CA ILE A 27 -12.82 -5.80 -3.79
C ILE A 27 -12.69 -7.28 -3.47
N TYR A 28 -12.11 -7.60 -2.32
CA TYR A 28 -12.01 -8.98 -1.89
C TYR A 28 -12.32 -9.05 -0.41
N GLU A 29 -12.68 -10.25 0.02
CA GLU A 29 -13.04 -10.45 1.42
C GLU A 29 -11.77 -10.46 2.26
N TYR A 30 -11.76 -9.62 3.29
CA TYR A 30 -10.60 -9.50 4.16
C TYR A 30 -10.42 -10.78 4.99
N VAL A 31 -9.18 -11.26 5.05
CA VAL A 31 -8.82 -12.37 5.92
C VAL A 31 -7.71 -11.86 6.84
N GLU A 32 -7.88 -12.10 8.12
CA GLU A 32 -6.91 -11.62 9.10
C GLU A 32 -5.52 -12.17 8.77
N HIS A 33 -4.53 -11.29 8.80
CA HIS A 33 -3.15 -11.63 8.45
C HIS A 33 -2.97 -12.07 7.00
N GLY A 34 -3.95 -11.80 6.14
CA GLY A 34 -3.82 -12.14 4.72
C GLY A 34 -2.79 -11.29 4.01
N GLY A 35 -2.75 -10.00 4.31
CA GLY A 35 -1.73 -9.10 3.80
C GLY A 35 -1.67 -9.02 2.28
N THR A 36 -0.49 -8.69 1.77
CA THR A 36 -0.29 -8.55 0.34
C THR A 36 -0.32 -9.88 -0.39
N ALA A 37 -0.03 -10.98 0.30
CA ALA A 37 -0.14 -12.30 -0.32
C ALA A 37 -1.59 -12.61 -0.66
N GLN A 38 -2.53 -12.27 0.23
CA GLN A 38 -3.94 -12.46 -0.05
C GLN A 38 -4.39 -11.58 -1.21
N ALA A 39 -3.98 -10.32 -1.21
CA ALA A 39 -4.35 -9.41 -2.28
C ALA A 39 -3.82 -9.92 -3.63
N ALA A 40 -2.57 -10.38 -3.66
CA ALA A 40 -1.99 -10.90 -4.89
C ALA A 40 -2.77 -12.10 -5.41
N ALA A 41 -3.13 -13.02 -4.51
CA ALA A 41 -3.88 -14.21 -4.91
C ALA A 41 -5.26 -13.83 -5.42
N CYS A 42 -5.93 -12.90 -4.76
CA CYS A 42 -7.29 -12.52 -5.15
C CYS A 42 -7.33 -11.83 -6.50
N PHE A 43 -6.30 -11.07 -6.84
CA PHE A 43 -6.28 -10.33 -8.10
C PHE A 43 -5.44 -11.02 -9.17
N GLY A 44 -4.88 -12.18 -8.87
CA GLY A 44 -4.14 -12.95 -9.87
C GLY A 44 -2.85 -12.27 -10.30
N VAL A 45 -2.16 -11.59 -9.40
CA VAL A 45 -0.91 -10.93 -9.71
C VAL A 45 0.18 -11.43 -8.78
N ASP A 46 1.42 -11.14 -9.14
CA ASP A 46 2.57 -11.49 -8.32
C ASP A 46 2.59 -10.59 -7.11
N GLU A 47 2.89 -11.13 -5.95
CA GLU A 47 2.94 -10.33 -4.72
C GLU A 47 3.96 -9.19 -4.83
N HIS A 48 5.03 -9.39 -5.60
CA HIS A 48 6.00 -8.34 -5.82
C HIS A 48 5.39 -7.12 -6.49
N ASN A 49 4.32 -7.30 -7.26
CA ASN A 49 3.65 -6.20 -7.94
C ASN A 49 2.57 -5.54 -7.10
N VAL A 50 2.29 -6.08 -5.93
CA VAL A 50 1.38 -5.42 -4.99
C VAL A 50 2.21 -4.41 -4.21
N VAL A 51 1.72 -3.17 -4.14
CA VAL A 51 2.41 -2.12 -3.42
C VAL A 51 1.72 -1.91 -2.09
N LYS A 52 2.50 -1.97 -1.01
CA LYS A 52 1.97 -1.70 0.32
C LYS A 52 2.48 -0.35 0.79
N THR A 53 1.64 0.33 1.56
CA THR A 53 1.95 1.65 2.09
C THR A 53 2.26 1.50 3.58
N LEU A 54 3.42 1.95 3.98
CA LEU A 54 3.88 1.86 5.36
C LEU A 54 4.04 3.26 5.92
N ILE A 55 3.57 3.46 7.15
CA ILE A 55 3.73 4.72 7.84
C ILE A 55 4.78 4.51 8.92
N MET A 56 5.85 5.27 8.84
CA MET A 56 6.96 5.19 9.79
C MET A 56 7.26 6.57 10.33
N GLN A 57 8.16 6.68 11.27
CA GLN A 57 8.53 7.98 11.82
C GLN A 57 10.04 8.01 12.07
N ASP A 58 10.60 9.22 12.01
CA ASP A 58 12.02 9.41 12.24
C ASP A 58 12.30 9.74 13.70
N GLU A 59 13.56 10.12 14.00
CA GLU A 59 13.96 10.41 15.36
C GLU A 59 13.25 11.63 15.96
N HIS A 60 12.65 12.45 15.11
CA HIS A 60 11.87 13.62 15.55
C HIS A 60 10.37 13.35 15.53
N GLU A 61 10.00 12.09 15.39
CA GLU A 61 8.59 11.66 15.31
C GLU A 61 7.87 12.25 14.10
N LYS A 62 8.63 12.60 13.06
CA LYS A 62 8.02 13.06 11.81
C LYS A 62 7.56 11.85 10.99
N PRO A 63 6.32 11.88 10.51
CA PRO A 63 5.81 10.73 9.76
C PRO A 63 6.43 10.64 8.37
N LEU A 64 6.63 9.41 7.93
CA LEU A 64 7.13 9.10 6.61
C LEU A 64 6.20 8.08 5.97
N VAL A 65 5.91 8.26 4.70
CA VAL A 65 5.12 7.30 3.95
C VAL A 65 6.06 6.56 3.01
N ILE A 66 6.12 5.25 3.15
CA ILE A 66 6.98 4.42 2.32
C ILE A 66 6.13 3.47 1.50
N LEU A 67 6.39 3.45 0.20
CA LEU A 67 5.75 2.49 -0.70
C LEU A 67 6.74 1.38 -0.97
N MET A 68 6.31 0.14 -0.77
CA MET A 68 7.20 -1.01 -0.88
C MET A 68 6.50 -2.14 -1.60
N HIS A 69 7.27 -2.94 -2.34
CA HIS A 69 6.75 -4.16 -2.94
C HIS A 69 6.20 -5.08 -1.85
N GLY A 70 5.10 -5.77 -2.17
CA GLY A 70 4.41 -6.57 -1.17
C GLY A 70 5.26 -7.66 -0.54
N ASP A 71 6.18 -8.24 -1.32
CA ASP A 71 7.01 -9.34 -0.85
C ASP A 71 8.34 -8.89 -0.24
N ARG A 72 8.52 -7.58 -0.03
CA ARG A 72 9.77 -7.04 0.51
C ARG A 72 9.52 -6.26 1.77
N GLU A 73 10.58 -6.09 2.55
CA GLU A 73 10.51 -5.33 3.78
C GLU A 73 11.44 -4.13 3.70
N VAL A 74 11.12 -3.10 4.45
CA VAL A 74 11.92 -1.89 4.46
C VAL A 74 13.10 -2.08 5.40
N SER A 75 14.30 -1.79 4.90
CA SER A 75 15.46 -1.72 5.77
C SER A 75 15.48 -0.33 6.38
N THR A 76 15.09 -0.22 7.64
CA THR A 76 15.00 1.07 8.30
C THR A 76 16.38 1.73 8.42
N LYS A 77 17.43 0.92 8.58
CA LYS A 77 18.79 1.46 8.63
C LYS A 77 19.20 2.09 7.30
N ASN A 78 18.92 1.40 6.20
CA ASN A 78 19.26 1.93 4.89
C ASN A 78 18.43 3.16 4.57
N LEU A 79 17.15 3.13 4.92
CA LEU A 79 16.27 4.27 4.67
C LEU A 79 16.76 5.49 5.46
N ALA A 80 17.14 5.30 6.71
CA ALA A 80 17.64 6.39 7.52
C ALA A 80 18.91 6.98 6.89
N ARG A 81 19.80 6.13 6.43
CA ARG A 81 21.04 6.60 5.79
C ARG A 81 20.75 7.37 4.53
N GLN A 82 19.88 6.84 3.68
CA GLN A 82 19.59 7.48 2.40
C GLN A 82 18.81 8.79 2.54
N THR A 83 18.07 8.94 3.62
CA THR A 83 17.28 10.14 3.85
C THR A 83 17.94 11.08 4.86
N ASN A 84 19.18 10.76 5.26
CA ASN A 84 19.95 11.58 6.19
C ASN A 84 19.26 11.74 7.53
N ARG A 85 18.69 10.64 8.01
CA ARG A 85 18.05 10.59 9.32
C ARG A 85 18.84 9.66 10.23
N LYS A 86 18.68 9.84 11.53
CA LYS A 86 19.41 9.03 12.50
C LYS A 86 18.70 7.74 12.81
N HIS A 87 17.37 7.75 12.79
CA HIS A 87 16.59 6.59 13.18
C HIS A 87 15.23 6.61 12.51
N ILE A 88 14.76 5.44 12.06
CA ILE A 88 13.40 5.28 11.50
C ILE A 88 12.81 4.02 12.09
N GLU A 89 11.57 4.14 12.53
CA GLU A 89 10.85 2.97 13.07
C GLU A 89 9.42 2.91 12.58
#